data_56270146d8798cf127f55f3cd7026ea4
#
_entry.id   56270146d8798cf127f55f3cd7026ea4
#
_cell.length_a   1.000
_cell.length_b   1.000
_cell.length_c   1.000
_cell.angle_alpha   90.00
_cell.angle_beta   90.00
_cell.angle_gamma   90.00
#
_symmetry.space_group_name_H-M   'P 1'
#
loop_
_entity.id
_entity.type
_entity.pdbx_description
1 polymer ?
#
loop_
_entity_poly.entity_id
_entity_poly.type
_entity_poly.pdbx_seq_one_letter_code
_entity_poly.pdbx_strand_id
1 'polypeptide(L)'
;MYDNPIERLAIEQAVYNAIGADLKTGVTDNLRGEVNGFYLDLYQRTGAMGFEVRVNGKKVGTYGFAKVKGTPERTVTEVRVTDPQALRSDQSDDFYGWLMRHVEAHLDELAVQYAQETGELLDGMEYVTETIPATPDSIRPNGTLRVRPEKVAAALGNALPATIAGLLGGGA
;
A
#
# COMPACT_ATOMS: atom_id res chain seq x y z
N MET A 1 12.10 15.17 -37.14
CA MET A 1 12.22 15.92 -35.88
C MET A 1 11.00 16.82 -35.83
N TYR A 2 10.15 16.72 -34.86
CA TYR A 2 8.94 17.56 -34.77
C TYR A 2 9.36 18.95 -34.32
N ASP A 3 9.20 19.94 -35.20
CA ASP A 3 9.60 21.34 -34.92
C ASP A 3 8.58 22.09 -34.06
N ASN A 4 7.38 21.50 -33.86
CA ASN A 4 6.30 22.10 -33.08
C ASN A 4 6.16 21.40 -31.74
N PRO A 5 6.44 22.07 -30.60
CA PRO A 5 6.35 21.47 -29.26
C PRO A 5 4.95 20.92 -28.92
N ILE A 6 3.87 21.52 -29.45
CA ILE A 6 2.51 21.08 -29.20
C ILE A 6 2.17 19.77 -29.92
N GLU A 7 2.70 19.58 -31.14
CA GLU A 7 2.55 18.31 -31.85
C GLU A 7 3.27 17.18 -31.13
N ARG A 8 4.49 17.45 -30.68
CA ARG A 8 5.24 16.49 -29.87
C ARG A 8 4.47 16.09 -28.57
N LEU A 9 3.96 17.10 -27.84
CA LEU A 9 3.18 16.86 -26.62
C LEU A 9 1.92 16.02 -26.91
N ALA A 10 1.21 16.31 -28.01
CA ALA A 10 0.01 15.56 -28.41
C ALA A 10 0.33 14.09 -28.71
N ILE A 11 1.45 13.82 -29.39
CA ILE A 11 1.90 12.45 -29.66
C ILE A 11 2.30 11.72 -28.38
N GLU A 12 3.09 12.35 -27.52
CA GLU A 12 3.50 11.77 -26.25
C GLU A 12 2.27 11.46 -25.36
N GLN A 13 1.27 12.36 -25.35
CA GLN A 13 0.02 12.14 -24.59
C GLN A 13 -0.81 11.00 -25.20
N ALA A 14 -0.89 10.91 -26.53
CA ALA A 14 -1.61 9.82 -27.20
C ALA A 14 -0.98 8.46 -26.88
N VAL A 15 0.36 8.35 -26.93
CA VAL A 15 1.10 7.15 -26.54
C VAL A 15 0.83 6.81 -25.07
N TYR A 16 0.93 7.79 -24.18
CA TYR A 16 0.68 7.60 -22.76
C TYR A 16 -0.75 7.08 -22.50
N ASN A 17 -1.75 7.66 -23.15
CA ASN A 17 -3.14 7.24 -22.98
C ASN A 17 -3.39 5.82 -23.54
N ALA A 18 -2.79 5.47 -24.68
CA ALA A 18 -2.94 4.17 -25.31
C ALA A 18 -2.39 3.02 -24.42
N ILE A 19 -1.26 3.25 -23.74
CA ILE A 19 -0.63 2.23 -22.89
C ILE A 19 -0.98 2.38 -21.41
N GLY A 20 -1.56 3.52 -21.01
CA GLY A 20 -1.77 3.84 -19.58
C GLY A 20 -2.72 2.88 -18.88
N ALA A 21 -3.75 2.39 -19.58
CA ALA A 21 -4.69 1.41 -19.07
C ALA A 21 -4.00 0.08 -18.73
N ASP A 22 -3.14 -0.40 -19.62
CA ASP A 22 -2.40 -1.65 -19.44
C ASP A 22 -1.35 -1.59 -18.34
N LEU A 23 -0.88 -0.38 -18.01
CA LEU A 23 0.14 -0.16 -16.98
C LEU A 23 -0.44 0.14 -15.59
N LYS A 24 -1.76 0.34 -15.48
CA LYS A 24 -2.41 0.69 -14.20
C LYS A 24 -2.25 -0.44 -13.18
N THR A 25 -1.76 -0.10 -11.99
CA THR A 25 -1.62 -1.03 -10.87
C THR A 25 -2.95 -1.27 -10.16
N GLY A 26 -3.13 -2.46 -9.59
CA GLY A 26 -4.32 -2.80 -8.80
C GLY A 26 -5.55 -3.19 -9.63
N VAL A 27 -5.39 -3.30 -10.95
CA VAL A 27 -6.40 -3.82 -11.88
C VAL A 27 -5.95 -5.22 -12.31
N THR A 28 -6.87 -6.19 -12.32
CA THR A 28 -6.56 -7.59 -12.62
C THR A 28 -6.75 -7.96 -14.08
N ASP A 29 -7.58 -7.21 -14.79
CA ASP A 29 -8.02 -7.45 -16.16
C ASP A 29 -7.24 -6.62 -17.21
N ASN A 30 -6.07 -6.10 -16.84
CA ASN A 30 -5.16 -5.45 -17.76
C ASN A 30 -3.83 -6.22 -17.86
N LEU A 31 -3.00 -5.89 -18.83
CA LEU A 31 -1.71 -6.56 -19.05
C LEU A 31 -0.83 -6.61 -17.81
N ARG A 32 -0.81 -5.55 -17.03
CA ARG A 32 -0.04 -5.51 -15.78
C ARG A 32 -0.60 -6.47 -14.72
N GLY A 33 -1.92 -6.58 -14.63
CA GLY A 33 -2.60 -7.52 -13.73
C GLY A 33 -2.30 -8.97 -14.10
N GLU A 34 -2.37 -9.32 -15.39
CA GLU A 34 -2.04 -10.65 -15.91
C GLU A 34 -0.58 -11.02 -15.60
N VAL A 35 0.35 -10.11 -15.89
CA VAL A 35 1.78 -10.30 -15.58
C VAL A 35 2.00 -10.46 -14.09
N ASN A 36 1.33 -9.65 -13.27
CA ASN A 36 1.44 -9.75 -11.81
C ASN A 36 0.91 -11.09 -11.32
N GLY A 37 -0.24 -11.55 -11.80
CA GLY A 37 -0.81 -12.86 -11.46
C GLY A 37 0.14 -14.00 -11.81
N PHE A 38 0.72 -14.00 -13.02
CA PHE A 38 1.69 -14.99 -13.44
C PHE A 38 2.92 -15.07 -12.51
N TYR A 39 3.53 -13.93 -12.19
CA TYR A 39 4.72 -13.93 -11.33
C TYR A 39 4.39 -14.20 -9.86
N LEU A 40 3.18 -13.84 -9.39
CA LEU A 40 2.72 -14.19 -8.05
C LEU A 40 2.56 -15.72 -7.89
N ASP A 41 1.95 -16.37 -8.87
CA ASP A 41 1.84 -17.84 -8.90
C ASP A 41 3.22 -18.51 -8.97
N LEU A 42 4.14 -17.96 -9.75
CA LEU A 42 5.52 -18.45 -9.80
C LEU A 42 6.24 -18.28 -8.46
N TYR A 43 6.03 -17.15 -7.78
CA TYR A 43 6.53 -16.94 -6.42
C TYR A 43 5.97 -17.97 -5.44
N GLN A 44 4.66 -18.23 -5.47
CA GLN A 44 4.02 -19.21 -4.59
C GLN A 44 4.61 -20.62 -4.77
N ARG A 45 4.97 -20.98 -6.01
CA ARG A 45 5.54 -22.29 -6.32
C ARG A 45 7.04 -22.40 -6.03
N THR A 46 7.79 -21.33 -6.18
CA THR A 46 9.27 -21.38 -6.15
C THR A 46 9.91 -20.60 -4.99
N GLY A 47 9.17 -19.70 -4.35
CA GLY A 47 9.69 -18.75 -3.37
C GLY A 47 10.57 -17.64 -3.96
N ALA A 48 10.73 -17.59 -5.30
CA ALA A 48 11.57 -16.60 -5.96
C ALA A 48 10.89 -15.22 -5.95
N MET A 49 11.56 -14.20 -5.43
CA MET A 49 11.04 -12.85 -5.30
C MET A 49 11.44 -11.92 -6.44
N GLY A 50 12.36 -12.33 -7.31
CA GLY A 50 12.87 -11.50 -8.41
C GLY A 50 13.09 -12.33 -9.67
N PHE A 51 12.69 -11.75 -10.80
CA PHE A 51 12.70 -12.41 -12.11
C PHE A 51 13.36 -11.50 -13.14
N GLU A 52 14.14 -12.09 -14.04
CA GLU A 52 14.71 -11.36 -15.16
C GLU A 52 13.67 -11.08 -16.23
N VAL A 53 13.64 -9.84 -16.71
CA VAL A 53 12.82 -9.44 -17.86
C VAL A 53 13.72 -9.36 -19.08
N ARG A 54 13.35 -10.10 -20.13
CA ARG A 54 14.11 -10.18 -21.38
C ARG A 54 13.25 -9.75 -22.56
N VAL A 55 13.88 -9.03 -23.49
CA VAL A 55 13.31 -8.67 -24.79
C VAL A 55 14.29 -9.17 -25.87
N ASN A 56 13.80 -9.96 -26.82
CA ASN A 56 14.63 -10.61 -27.84
C ASN A 56 15.85 -11.34 -27.25
N GLY A 57 15.65 -12.04 -26.12
CA GLY A 57 16.71 -12.79 -25.43
C GLY A 57 17.68 -11.94 -24.58
N LYS A 58 17.67 -10.61 -24.71
CA LYS A 58 18.53 -9.70 -23.95
C LYS A 58 17.87 -9.25 -22.67
N LYS A 59 18.61 -9.27 -21.55
CA LYS A 59 18.12 -8.76 -20.26
C LYS A 59 17.95 -7.25 -20.31
N VAL A 60 16.72 -6.79 -20.11
CA VAL A 60 16.36 -5.37 -20.12
C VAL A 60 15.98 -4.82 -18.74
N GLY A 61 15.65 -5.71 -17.82
CA GLY A 61 15.24 -5.30 -16.48
C GLY A 61 14.96 -6.47 -15.55
N THR A 62 14.20 -6.18 -14.50
CA THR A 62 13.73 -7.15 -13.49
C THR A 62 12.28 -6.86 -13.12
N TYR A 63 11.55 -7.93 -12.80
CA TYR A 63 10.26 -7.88 -12.12
C TYR A 63 10.43 -8.48 -10.73
N GLY A 64 9.85 -7.89 -9.70
CA GLY A 64 10.03 -8.44 -8.36
C GLY A 64 9.02 -7.94 -7.34
N PHE A 65 8.93 -8.69 -6.24
CA PHE A 65 8.06 -8.39 -5.11
C PHE A 65 8.87 -7.80 -3.96
N ALA A 66 8.27 -6.86 -3.24
CA ALA A 66 8.85 -6.32 -2.02
C ALA A 66 8.47 -7.19 -0.82
N LYS A 67 9.47 -7.58 -0.03
CA LYS A 67 9.24 -8.28 1.24
C LYS A 67 8.63 -7.33 2.25
N VAL A 68 7.63 -7.81 2.97
CA VAL A 68 7.04 -7.16 4.14
C VAL A 68 7.48 -7.98 5.34
N LYS A 69 8.28 -7.35 6.21
CA LYS A 69 8.72 -8.01 7.43
C LYS A 69 7.53 -8.20 8.36
N GLY A 70 7.37 -9.40 8.87
CA GLY A 70 6.40 -9.71 9.92
C GLY A 70 6.71 -8.97 11.22
N THR A 71 5.73 -8.85 12.07
CA THR A 71 5.89 -8.28 13.42
C THR A 71 5.97 -9.41 14.44
N PRO A 72 6.85 -9.30 15.43
CA PRO A 72 6.89 -10.25 16.53
C PRO A 72 5.60 -10.16 17.36
N GLU A 73 5.27 -11.24 18.04
CA GLU A 73 4.24 -11.22 19.07
C GLU A 73 4.56 -10.14 20.09
N ARG A 74 3.55 -9.40 20.50
CA ARG A 74 3.68 -8.37 21.53
C ARG A 74 2.44 -8.33 22.41
N THR A 75 2.64 -8.09 23.66
CA THR A 75 1.57 -7.81 24.63
C THR A 75 1.36 -6.30 24.68
N VAL A 76 0.12 -5.88 24.58
CA VAL A 76 -0.28 -4.47 24.72
C VAL A 76 -1.24 -4.42 25.92
N THR A 77 -0.95 -3.50 26.83
CA THR A 77 -1.86 -3.17 27.94
C THR A 77 -2.41 -1.79 27.68
N GLU A 78 -3.70 -1.67 27.66
CA GLU A 78 -4.39 -0.40 27.45
C GLU A 78 -5.52 -0.23 28.45
N VAL A 79 -5.90 1.00 28.72
CA VAL A 79 -7.05 1.33 29.55
C VAL A 79 -8.29 1.32 28.68
N ARG A 80 -9.31 0.59 29.08
CA ARG A 80 -10.61 0.57 28.39
C ARG A 80 -11.74 0.87 29.35
N VAL A 81 -12.78 1.51 28.84
CA VAL A 81 -14.05 1.63 29.56
C VAL A 81 -14.82 0.33 29.40
N THR A 82 -14.93 -0.44 30.47
CA THR A 82 -15.63 -1.74 30.48
C THR A 82 -17.04 -1.64 31.02
N ASP A 83 -17.30 -0.62 31.86
CA ASP A 83 -18.63 -0.27 32.35
C ASP A 83 -18.92 1.22 32.14
N PRO A 84 -19.52 1.58 30.98
CA PRO A 84 -19.87 2.97 30.70
C PRO A 84 -20.90 3.57 31.67
N GLN A 85 -21.68 2.72 32.35
CA GLN A 85 -22.69 3.19 33.30
C GLN A 85 -22.08 3.55 34.65
N ALA A 86 -21.13 2.74 35.15
CA ALA A 86 -20.34 3.08 36.31
C ALA A 86 -19.51 4.35 36.09
N LEU A 87 -18.85 4.46 34.92
CA LEU A 87 -18.08 5.65 34.56
C LEU A 87 -18.93 6.93 34.58
N ARG A 88 -20.17 6.89 34.05
CA ARG A 88 -21.08 8.05 34.04
C ARG A 88 -21.61 8.38 35.46
N SER A 89 -21.52 7.45 36.38
CA SER A 89 -21.92 7.66 37.77
C SER A 89 -20.77 8.23 38.61
N ASP A 90 -19.54 8.19 38.12
CA ASP A 90 -18.39 8.75 38.81
C ASP A 90 -18.52 10.30 38.87
N GLN A 91 -18.60 10.83 40.07
CA GLN A 91 -18.74 12.25 40.35
C GLN A 91 -17.55 12.76 41.18
N SER A 92 -16.37 12.14 41.06
CA SER A 92 -15.16 12.64 41.72
C SER A 92 -14.88 14.07 41.23
N ASP A 93 -14.56 14.96 42.20
CA ASP A 93 -14.30 16.38 41.89
C ASP A 93 -13.18 16.56 40.90
N ASP A 94 -12.16 15.73 40.96
CA ASP A 94 -11.00 15.81 40.04
C ASP A 94 -11.36 15.42 38.64
N PHE A 95 -12.09 14.34 38.43
CA PHE A 95 -12.55 13.92 37.10
C PHE A 95 -13.57 14.91 36.55
N TYR A 96 -14.55 15.32 37.33
CA TYR A 96 -15.58 16.26 36.90
C TYR A 96 -14.98 17.62 36.52
N GLY A 97 -14.07 18.14 37.33
CA GLY A 97 -13.37 19.39 37.04
C GLY A 97 -12.50 19.31 35.78
N TRP A 98 -11.87 18.15 35.52
CA TRP A 98 -11.11 17.93 34.29
C TRP A 98 -12.04 17.80 33.08
N LEU A 99 -13.15 17.02 33.18
CA LEU A 99 -14.15 16.84 32.13
C LEU A 99 -14.75 18.18 31.69
N MET A 100 -15.10 19.05 32.64
CA MET A 100 -15.70 20.35 32.33
C MET A 100 -14.76 21.29 31.53
N ARG A 101 -13.45 21.05 31.58
CA ARG A 101 -12.48 21.78 30.75
C ARG A 101 -12.37 21.24 29.30
N HIS A 102 -12.94 20.06 29.02
CA HIS A 102 -12.78 19.33 27.76
C HIS A 102 -14.13 18.90 27.17
N VAL A 103 -15.13 19.77 27.27
CA VAL A 103 -16.56 19.47 26.99
C VAL A 103 -16.87 18.97 25.56
N GLU A 104 -15.96 19.19 24.60
CA GLU A 104 -16.22 18.88 23.19
C GLU A 104 -15.93 17.40 22.80
N ALA A 105 -15.35 16.59 23.68
CA ALA A 105 -15.00 15.21 23.37
C ALA A 105 -16.00 14.21 24.01
N HIS A 106 -15.99 12.97 23.53
CA HIS A 106 -16.80 11.89 24.10
C HIS A 106 -16.31 11.52 25.50
N LEU A 107 -17.23 11.25 26.43
CA LEU A 107 -16.92 10.94 27.82
C LEU A 107 -15.91 9.78 27.95
N ASP A 108 -16.10 8.70 27.18
CA ASP A 108 -15.26 7.51 27.24
C ASP A 108 -13.81 7.82 26.81
N GLU A 109 -13.63 8.64 25.76
CA GLU A 109 -12.32 9.08 25.28
C GLU A 109 -11.62 9.99 26.30
N LEU A 110 -12.38 10.91 26.89
CA LEU A 110 -11.88 11.82 27.93
C LEU A 110 -11.47 11.07 29.20
N ALA A 111 -12.23 10.05 29.60
CA ALA A 111 -11.90 9.23 30.75
C ALA A 111 -10.59 8.45 30.53
N VAL A 112 -10.38 7.88 29.34
CA VAL A 112 -9.12 7.21 28.97
C VAL A 112 -7.97 8.21 28.98
N GLN A 113 -8.15 9.41 28.43
CA GLN A 113 -7.14 10.45 28.46
C GLN A 113 -6.81 10.88 29.89
N TYR A 114 -7.82 11.09 30.74
CA TYR A 114 -7.63 11.41 32.15
C TYR A 114 -6.78 10.35 32.86
N ALA A 115 -7.11 9.05 32.66
CA ALA A 115 -6.36 7.96 33.24
C ALA A 115 -4.89 7.90 32.75
N GLN A 116 -4.66 8.23 31.48
CA GLN A 116 -3.30 8.30 30.91
C GLN A 116 -2.47 9.46 31.49
N GLU A 117 -3.11 10.60 31.77
CA GLU A 117 -2.45 11.79 32.28
C GLU A 117 -2.19 11.71 33.79
N THR A 118 -3.13 11.17 34.56
CA THR A 118 -3.07 11.13 36.04
C THR A 118 -2.55 9.80 36.61
N GLY A 119 -2.69 8.72 35.86
CA GLY A 119 -2.44 7.36 36.32
C GLY A 119 -3.56 6.77 37.16
N GLU A 120 -4.70 7.47 37.29
CA GLU A 120 -5.86 7.03 38.10
C GLU A 120 -6.89 6.36 37.20
N LEU A 121 -7.41 5.20 37.62
CA LEU A 121 -8.57 4.55 37.00
C LEU A 121 -9.84 5.00 37.71
N LEU A 122 -10.85 5.35 36.94
CA LEU A 122 -12.18 5.65 37.42
C LEU A 122 -13.02 4.38 37.51
N ASP A 123 -14.13 4.42 38.24
CA ASP A 123 -15.09 3.31 38.30
C ASP A 123 -15.60 2.99 36.90
N GLY A 124 -15.57 1.71 36.52
CA GLY A 124 -15.92 1.25 35.16
C GLY A 124 -14.75 1.22 34.16
N MET A 125 -13.53 1.47 34.63
CA MET A 125 -12.31 1.36 33.82
C MET A 125 -11.41 0.25 34.32
N GLU A 126 -10.73 -0.44 33.45
CA GLU A 126 -9.74 -1.46 33.81
C GLU A 126 -8.56 -1.48 32.83
N TYR A 127 -7.43 -2.03 33.27
CA TYR A 127 -6.32 -2.34 32.37
C TYR A 127 -6.63 -3.64 31.62
N VAL A 128 -6.75 -3.53 30.32
CA VAL A 128 -6.92 -4.69 29.44
C VAL A 128 -5.57 -5.03 28.82
N THR A 129 -5.14 -6.26 29.03
CA THR A 129 -3.92 -6.78 28.41
C THR A 129 -4.29 -7.73 27.28
N GLU A 130 -3.88 -7.41 26.07
CA GLU A 130 -4.14 -8.21 24.89
C GLU A 130 -2.80 -8.66 24.28
N THR A 131 -2.71 -9.95 23.96
CA THR A 131 -1.58 -10.49 23.22
C THR A 131 -1.87 -10.40 21.72
N ILE A 132 -1.14 -9.55 21.03
CA ILE A 132 -1.19 -9.45 19.57
C ILE A 132 -0.27 -10.52 19.02
N PRO A 133 -0.81 -11.53 18.29
CA PRO A 133 0.00 -12.62 17.77
C PRO A 133 1.02 -12.12 16.74
N ALA A 134 2.11 -12.86 16.62
CA ALA A 134 3.11 -12.59 15.60
C ALA A 134 2.51 -12.72 14.19
N THR A 135 2.87 -11.81 13.30
CA THR A 135 2.54 -11.92 11.88
C THR A 135 3.75 -12.43 11.11
N PRO A 136 3.59 -13.42 10.22
CA PRO A 136 4.69 -13.92 9.42
C PRO A 136 5.17 -12.89 8.40
N ASP A 137 6.40 -13.08 7.92
CA ASP A 137 6.89 -12.37 6.76
C ASP A 137 5.98 -12.62 5.55
N SER A 138 5.72 -11.59 4.79
CA SER A 138 4.88 -11.65 3.60
C SER A 138 5.50 -10.87 2.45
N ILE A 139 4.82 -10.80 1.32
CA ILE A 139 5.18 -9.94 0.19
C ILE A 139 4.05 -8.96 -0.11
N ARG A 140 4.41 -7.82 -0.68
CA ARG A 140 3.40 -6.95 -1.27
C ARG A 140 2.81 -7.65 -2.51
N PRO A 141 1.48 -7.72 -2.65
CA PRO A 141 0.84 -8.48 -3.74
C PRO A 141 1.10 -7.89 -5.14
N ASN A 142 1.46 -6.61 -5.22
CA ASN A 142 1.77 -5.95 -6.48
C ASN A 142 3.28 -5.89 -6.70
N GLY A 143 3.75 -6.59 -7.72
CA GLY A 143 5.14 -6.56 -8.14
C GLY A 143 5.56 -5.25 -8.79
N THR A 144 6.84 -4.99 -8.80
CA THR A 144 7.44 -3.81 -9.41
C THR A 144 8.27 -4.21 -10.61
N LEU A 145 7.92 -3.66 -11.78
CA LEU A 145 8.72 -3.75 -13.01
C LEU A 145 9.76 -2.64 -13.02
N ARG A 146 11.02 -3.02 -13.16
CA ARG A 146 12.15 -2.10 -13.32
C ARG A 146 12.85 -2.39 -14.63
N VAL A 147 12.64 -1.57 -15.63
CA VAL A 147 13.30 -1.66 -16.95
C VAL A 147 14.14 -0.42 -17.23
N ARG A 148 15.14 -0.59 -18.06
CA ARG A 148 15.98 0.49 -18.56
C ARG A 148 15.59 0.78 -19.99
N PRO A 149 15.03 1.97 -20.31
CA PRO A 149 14.54 2.31 -21.64
C PRO A 149 15.60 2.12 -22.73
N GLU A 150 16.83 2.49 -22.45
CA GLU A 150 17.97 2.35 -23.38
C GLU A 150 18.26 0.87 -23.72
N LYS A 151 18.07 -0.03 -22.75
CA LYS A 151 18.24 -1.47 -22.98
C LYS A 151 17.09 -2.07 -23.80
N VAL A 152 15.87 -1.60 -23.56
CA VAL A 152 14.70 -2.00 -24.36
C VAL A 152 14.89 -1.54 -25.82
N ALA A 153 15.24 -0.28 -26.03
CA ALA A 153 15.51 0.25 -27.35
C ALA A 153 16.63 -0.52 -28.08
N ALA A 154 17.74 -0.81 -27.38
CA ALA A 154 18.83 -1.59 -27.94
C ALA A 154 18.46 -3.06 -28.22
N ALA A 155 17.54 -3.63 -27.46
CA ALA A 155 17.05 -5.00 -27.68
C ALA A 155 16.09 -5.08 -28.87
N LEU A 156 15.24 -4.07 -29.08
CA LEU A 156 14.33 -3.96 -30.21
C LEU A 156 15.05 -3.54 -31.51
N GLY A 157 16.07 -2.69 -31.39
CA GLY A 157 16.83 -2.23 -32.59
C GLY A 157 15.91 -1.63 -33.68
N ASN A 158 16.04 -2.13 -34.90
CA ASN A 158 15.26 -1.65 -36.05
C ASN A 158 13.75 -1.98 -35.95
N ALA A 159 13.33 -2.87 -35.02
CA ALA A 159 11.91 -3.18 -34.80
C ALA A 159 11.20 -2.14 -33.94
N LEU A 160 11.93 -1.23 -33.26
CA LEU A 160 11.36 -0.25 -32.34
C LEU A 160 10.22 0.61 -32.94
N PRO A 161 10.38 1.20 -34.18
CA PRO A 161 9.31 1.99 -34.76
C PRO A 161 8.03 1.17 -35.04
N ALA A 162 8.18 -0.04 -35.56
CA ALA A 162 7.04 -0.95 -35.80
C ALA A 162 6.34 -1.37 -34.54
N THR A 163 7.10 -1.63 -33.44
CA THR A 163 6.55 -1.97 -32.12
C THR A 163 5.73 -0.81 -31.56
N ILE A 164 6.24 0.43 -31.66
CA ILE A 164 5.51 1.63 -31.22
C ILE A 164 4.23 1.81 -32.05
N ALA A 165 4.31 1.67 -33.36
CA ALA A 165 3.16 1.77 -34.23
C ALA A 165 2.09 0.72 -33.92
N GLY A 166 2.49 -0.52 -33.58
CA GLY A 166 1.59 -1.58 -33.16
C GLY A 166 0.87 -1.26 -31.82
N LEU A 167 1.57 -0.66 -30.87
CA LEU A 167 0.97 -0.23 -29.59
C LEU A 167 -0.05 0.90 -29.77
N LEU A 168 0.17 1.79 -30.74
CA LEU A 168 -0.76 2.88 -31.05
C LEU A 168 -1.96 2.43 -31.92
N GLY A 169 -1.82 1.36 -32.69
CA GLY A 169 -2.88 0.83 -33.57
C GLY A 169 -3.73 -0.28 -32.96
N GLY A 170 -3.36 -0.83 -31.84
CA GLY A 170 -4.02 -1.97 -31.20
C GLY A 170 -5.23 -1.64 -30.33
N GLY A 171 -5.74 -0.40 -30.37
CA GLY A 171 -6.90 0.07 -29.60
C GLY A 171 -8.18 0.25 -30.43
N ALA A 172 -8.45 -0.63 -31.39
CA ALA A 172 -9.71 -0.65 -32.17
C ALA A 172 -10.48 -1.94 -31.86
#